data_f8fa57e46dba1f5fac05b5d6040e3f9b
#
_entry.id   f8fa57e46dba1f5fac05b5d6040e3f9b
#
_cell.length_a   1.000
_cell.length_b   1.000
_cell.length_c   1.000
_cell.angle_alpha   90.00
_cell.angle_beta   90.00
_cell.angle_gamma   90.00
#
_symmetry.space_group_name_H-M   'P 1'
#
loop_
_entity.id
_entity.type
_entity.pdbx_description
1 polymer ?
#
loop_
_entity_poly.entity_id
_entity_poly.type
_entity_poly.pdbx_seq_one_letter_code
_entity_poly.pdbx_strand_id
1 'polypeptide(L)'
;AEQIGTPTEVFERPASTFVASFIGSPPMNLIPVKIDAQGQISTADGIALAINTHKVVEILKQKQVILGLRPEHISLDGDQFEVRVEMVEILGSEQLIHCLLGDTSIVIRADLHETSHKPVKAGDVIRIGADEKFPLHWFDQETGRRIEQADITA
;
A
#
# COMPACT_ATOMS: atom_id res chain seq x y z
N ALA A 1 18.38 3.64 -16.94
CA ALA A 1 17.71 2.98 -15.81
C ALA A 1 17.41 4.01 -14.72
N GLU A 2 16.24 3.96 -14.14
CA GLU A 2 15.86 4.88 -13.07
C GLU A 2 16.56 4.59 -11.75
N GLN A 3 17.02 3.37 -11.58
CA GLN A 3 17.68 2.96 -10.35
C GLN A 3 18.80 1.99 -10.64
N ILE A 4 19.95 2.26 -10.04
CA ILE A 4 21.11 1.39 -10.07
C ILE A 4 21.38 0.96 -8.62
N GLY A 5 21.43 -0.33 -8.37
CA GLY A 5 21.66 -0.87 -7.04
C GLY A 5 21.58 -2.37 -7.04
N THR A 6 21.70 -2.99 -5.87
CA THR A 6 21.53 -4.44 -5.76
C THR A 6 20.06 -4.81 -6.00
N PRO A 7 19.78 -6.04 -6.44
CA PRO A 7 18.39 -6.48 -6.59
C PRO A 7 17.57 -6.31 -5.31
N THR A 8 18.18 -6.52 -4.15
CA THR A 8 17.50 -6.35 -2.86
C THR A 8 17.11 -4.89 -2.62
N GLU A 9 18.01 -3.95 -2.92
CA GLU A 9 17.73 -2.52 -2.75
C GLU A 9 16.60 -2.08 -3.68
N VAL A 10 16.62 -2.53 -4.92
CA VAL A 10 15.59 -2.17 -5.91
C VAL A 10 14.23 -2.72 -5.46
N PHE A 11 14.18 -3.91 -4.88
CA PHE A 11 12.95 -4.50 -4.38
C PHE A 11 12.45 -3.80 -3.12
N GLU A 12 13.32 -3.63 -2.11
CA GLU A 12 12.93 -3.11 -0.80
C GLU A 12 12.66 -1.60 -0.80
N ARG A 13 13.42 -0.85 -1.61
CA ARG A 13 13.35 0.61 -1.65
C ARG A 13 13.34 1.12 -3.08
N PRO A 14 12.25 0.90 -3.81
CA PRO A 14 12.18 1.39 -5.19
C PRO A 14 12.29 2.92 -5.23
N ALA A 15 13.10 3.44 -6.15
CA ALA A 15 13.39 4.87 -6.25
C ALA A 15 12.20 5.68 -6.78
N SER A 16 11.27 5.04 -7.48
CA SER A 16 10.14 5.73 -8.09
C SER A 16 8.95 4.79 -8.25
N THR A 17 7.81 5.37 -8.57
CA THR A 17 6.60 4.58 -8.89
C THR A 17 6.82 3.74 -10.14
N PHE A 18 7.62 4.22 -11.09
CA PHE A 18 7.96 3.44 -12.28
C PHE A 18 8.67 2.14 -11.90
N VAL A 19 9.70 2.23 -11.07
CA VAL A 19 10.43 1.05 -10.59
C VAL A 19 9.51 0.15 -9.77
N ALA A 20 8.72 0.73 -8.85
CA ALA A 20 7.81 -0.02 -7.99
C ALA A 20 6.77 -0.82 -8.79
N SER A 21 6.33 -0.28 -9.92
CA SER A 21 5.31 -0.94 -10.75
C SER A 21 5.85 -2.14 -11.53
N PHE A 22 7.17 -2.30 -11.62
CA PHE A 22 7.79 -3.41 -12.35
C PHE A 22 8.37 -4.49 -11.44
N ILE A 23 8.61 -4.16 -10.17
CA ILE A 23 9.29 -5.08 -9.24
C ILE A 23 8.26 -5.77 -8.35
N GLY A 24 8.34 -7.07 -8.34
CA GLY A 24 7.44 -7.91 -7.56
C GLY A 24 6.37 -8.58 -8.42
N SER A 25 5.74 -9.63 -7.88
CA SER A 25 4.67 -10.36 -8.55
C SER A 25 3.62 -10.76 -7.51
N PRO A 26 2.56 -9.97 -7.35
CA PRO A 26 2.27 -8.74 -8.08
C PRO A 26 3.14 -7.56 -7.62
N PRO A 27 3.19 -6.49 -8.41
CA PRO A 27 3.96 -5.30 -8.02
C PRO A 27 3.32 -4.55 -6.86
N MET A 28 4.05 -3.56 -6.33
CA MET A 28 3.58 -2.72 -5.23
C MET A 28 2.26 -2.03 -5.58
N ASN A 29 1.34 -2.01 -4.63
CA ASN A 29 0.14 -1.20 -4.75
C ASN A 29 0.52 0.28 -4.62
N LEU A 30 0.11 1.09 -5.58
CA LEU A 30 0.37 2.51 -5.61
C LEU A 30 -0.97 3.24 -5.44
N ILE A 31 -1.18 3.85 -4.29
CA ILE A 31 -2.46 4.43 -3.90
C ILE A 31 -2.31 5.95 -3.82
N PRO A 32 -2.93 6.71 -4.74
CA PRO A 32 -2.92 8.17 -4.63
C PRO A 32 -3.70 8.58 -3.38
N VAL A 33 -3.05 9.35 -2.51
CA VAL A 33 -3.66 9.82 -1.27
C VAL A 33 -3.36 11.29 -1.07
N LYS A 34 -4.13 11.92 -0.19
CA LYS A 34 -3.86 13.25 0.30
C LYS A 34 -3.84 13.24 1.82
N ILE A 35 -3.01 14.07 2.39
CA ILE A 35 -2.84 14.18 3.82
C ILE A 35 -3.24 15.60 4.22
N ASP A 36 -4.25 15.73 5.07
CA ASP A 36 -4.77 17.04 5.47
C ASP A 36 -3.90 17.72 6.54
N ALA A 37 -4.32 18.91 6.96
CA ALA A 37 -3.58 19.68 7.95
C ALA A 37 -3.50 18.98 9.31
N GLN A 38 -4.45 18.10 9.61
CA GLN A 38 -4.48 17.33 10.85
C GLN A 38 -3.74 16.01 10.73
N GLY A 39 -3.18 15.71 9.54
CA GLY A 39 -2.45 14.47 9.31
C GLY A 39 -3.31 13.29 8.96
N GLN A 40 -4.57 13.49 8.65
CA GLN A 40 -5.46 12.42 8.24
C GLN A 40 -5.21 12.08 6.77
N ILE A 41 -5.11 10.80 6.48
CA ILE A 41 -4.86 10.29 5.14
C ILE A 41 -6.18 9.86 4.53
N SER A 42 -6.42 10.26 3.29
CA SER A 42 -7.58 9.80 2.54
C SER A 42 -7.22 9.60 1.07
N THR A 43 -7.96 8.72 0.40
CA THR A 43 -7.82 8.55 -1.05
C THR A 43 -8.37 9.77 -1.77
N ALA A 44 -8.09 9.87 -3.07
CA ALA A 44 -8.60 10.98 -3.89
C ALA A 44 -10.13 11.04 -3.89
N ASP A 45 -10.80 9.90 -3.77
CA ASP A 45 -12.27 9.82 -3.72
C ASP A 45 -12.83 9.86 -2.28
N GLY A 46 -11.99 10.19 -1.30
CA GLY A 46 -12.44 10.53 0.06
C GLY A 46 -12.50 9.40 1.08
N ILE A 47 -11.94 8.24 0.78
CA ILE A 47 -11.93 7.12 1.73
C ILE A 47 -10.82 7.33 2.74
N ALA A 48 -11.17 7.32 4.02
CA ALA A 48 -10.21 7.51 5.10
C ALA A 48 -9.34 6.27 5.30
N LEU A 49 -8.04 6.50 5.48
CA LEU A 49 -7.07 5.46 5.80
C LEU A 49 -6.53 5.74 7.20
N ALA A 50 -6.89 4.89 8.17
CA ALA A 50 -6.46 5.07 9.55
C ALA A 50 -5.05 4.51 9.79
N ILE A 51 -4.13 4.86 8.92
CA ILE A 51 -2.74 4.44 9.00
C ILE A 51 -2.01 5.39 9.93
N ASN A 52 -1.29 4.80 10.89
CA ASN A 52 -0.53 5.58 11.85
C ASN A 52 0.79 6.05 11.25
N THR A 53 0.94 7.35 11.07
CA THR A 53 2.10 7.95 10.41
C THR A 53 2.78 8.97 11.32
N HIS A 54 2.96 8.66 12.58
CA HIS A 54 3.45 9.59 13.60
C HIS A 54 4.55 10.54 13.18
N LYS A 55 5.54 10.06 12.43
CA LYS A 55 6.71 10.87 12.10
C LYS A 55 6.70 11.41 10.68
N VAL A 56 5.84 10.85 9.84
CA VAL A 56 5.84 11.11 8.41
C VAL A 56 5.01 12.32 8.05
N VAL A 57 4.08 12.67 8.91
CA VAL A 57 2.94 13.51 8.57
C VAL A 57 3.28 14.99 8.40
N GLU A 58 4.27 15.53 9.15
CA GLU A 58 4.50 16.97 9.12
C GLU A 58 4.91 17.50 7.74
N ILE A 59 5.82 16.80 7.06
CA ILE A 59 6.28 17.22 5.74
C ILE A 59 5.24 16.92 4.67
N LEU A 60 4.44 15.87 4.87
CA LEU A 60 3.46 15.43 3.89
C LEU A 60 2.09 16.09 4.04
N LYS A 61 1.88 16.85 5.13
CA LYS A 61 0.61 17.54 5.34
C LYS A 61 0.28 18.49 4.19
N GLN A 62 -0.99 18.49 3.80
CA GLN A 62 -1.51 19.28 2.69
C GLN A 62 -0.90 18.94 1.34
N LYS A 63 -0.31 17.74 1.23
CA LYS A 63 0.28 17.29 -0.02
C LYS A 63 -0.51 16.14 -0.62
N GLN A 64 -0.42 16.02 -1.94
CA GLN A 64 -0.90 14.86 -2.66
C GLN A 64 0.30 13.98 -2.95
N VAL A 65 0.27 12.76 -2.42
CA VAL A 65 1.37 11.81 -2.53
C VAL A 65 0.83 10.46 -2.95
N ILE A 66 1.72 9.55 -3.29
CA ILE A 66 1.35 8.16 -3.58
C ILE A 66 1.90 7.30 -2.46
N LEU A 67 0.99 6.54 -1.84
CA LEU A 67 1.36 5.55 -0.84
C LEU A 67 1.65 4.24 -1.56
N GLY A 68 2.86 3.71 -1.38
CA GLY A 68 3.26 2.42 -1.89
C GLY A 68 3.12 1.36 -0.81
N LEU A 69 2.40 0.28 -1.12
CA LEU A 69 2.13 -0.78 -0.17
C LEU A 69 2.23 -2.13 -0.87
N ARG A 70 3.18 -2.94 -0.44
CA ARG A 70 3.37 -4.25 -1.05
C ARG A 70 2.22 -5.19 -0.75
N PRO A 71 1.78 -6.01 -1.72
CA PRO A 71 0.67 -6.93 -1.50
C PRO A 71 0.85 -7.87 -0.30
N GLU A 72 2.09 -8.33 -0.06
CA GLU A 72 2.40 -9.23 1.05
C GLU A 72 2.57 -8.51 2.39
N HIS A 73 2.60 -7.18 2.39
CA HIS A 73 2.69 -6.37 3.61
C HIS A 73 1.33 -5.85 4.08
N ILE A 74 0.25 -6.35 3.52
CA ILE A 74 -1.10 -6.01 3.93
C ILE A 74 -1.62 -7.11 4.84
N SER A 75 -2.14 -6.72 6.00
CA SER A 75 -2.72 -7.65 6.98
C SER A 75 -4.23 -7.76 6.79
N LEU A 76 -4.73 -8.98 6.69
CA LEU A 76 -6.16 -9.25 6.65
C LEU A 76 -6.82 -9.07 8.02
N ASP A 77 -6.02 -9.02 9.08
CA ASP A 77 -6.51 -8.78 10.44
C ASP A 77 -6.44 -7.30 10.83
N GLY A 78 -6.08 -6.43 9.89
CA GLY A 78 -5.99 -5.00 10.14
C GLY A 78 -7.36 -4.34 10.22
N ASP A 79 -7.37 -3.10 10.71
CA ASP A 79 -8.59 -2.32 10.87
C ASP A 79 -8.33 -0.85 10.49
N GLN A 80 -7.57 -0.63 9.43
CA GLN A 80 -7.17 0.71 9.02
C GLN A 80 -8.00 1.26 7.88
N PHE A 81 -8.49 0.40 6.99
CA PHE A 81 -9.32 0.84 5.88
C PHE A 81 -10.16 -0.31 5.33
N GLU A 82 -11.24 0.05 4.66
CA GLU A 82 -12.22 -0.87 4.13
C GLU A 82 -12.02 -1.04 2.63
N VAL A 83 -12.10 -2.29 2.15
CA VAL A 83 -12.01 -2.61 0.74
C VAL A 83 -13.11 -3.60 0.34
N ARG A 84 -13.45 -3.60 -0.93
CA ARG A 84 -14.39 -4.55 -1.48
C ARG A 84 -13.65 -5.56 -2.34
N VAL A 85 -13.86 -6.83 -2.06
CA VAL A 85 -13.22 -7.92 -2.79
C VAL A 85 -13.91 -8.12 -4.13
N GLU A 86 -13.12 -8.12 -5.21
CA GLU A 86 -13.63 -8.37 -6.55
C GLU A 86 -13.38 -9.78 -7.01
N MET A 87 -12.20 -10.32 -6.71
CA MET A 87 -11.80 -11.65 -7.18
C MET A 87 -10.74 -12.21 -6.27
N VAL A 88 -10.73 -13.52 -6.10
CA VAL A 88 -9.69 -14.23 -5.36
C VAL A 88 -9.07 -15.27 -6.28
N GLU A 89 -7.75 -15.22 -6.42
CA GLU A 89 -6.98 -16.23 -7.14
C GLU A 89 -6.23 -17.10 -6.15
N ILE A 90 -6.32 -18.42 -6.34
CA ILE A 90 -5.59 -19.38 -5.51
C ILE A 90 -4.35 -19.81 -6.28
N LEU A 91 -3.18 -19.61 -5.68
CA LEU A 91 -1.88 -19.93 -6.27
C LEU A 91 -1.09 -20.80 -5.30
N GLY A 92 -1.28 -22.12 -5.38
CA GLY A 92 -0.63 -23.06 -4.46
C GLY A 92 -1.11 -22.83 -3.03
N SER A 93 -0.19 -22.49 -2.11
CA SER A 93 -0.50 -22.24 -0.71
C SER A 93 -0.85 -20.79 -0.44
N GLU A 94 -0.83 -19.95 -1.47
CA GLU A 94 -1.12 -18.51 -1.34
C GLU A 94 -2.38 -18.14 -2.09
N GLN A 95 -2.91 -16.96 -1.76
CA GLN A 95 -4.03 -16.37 -2.47
C GLN A 95 -3.71 -14.91 -2.83
N LEU A 96 -4.18 -14.49 -3.98
CA LEU A 96 -4.18 -13.08 -4.38
C LEU A 96 -5.61 -12.57 -4.30
N ILE A 97 -5.83 -11.56 -3.48
CA ILE A 97 -7.15 -10.98 -3.28
C ILE A 97 -7.18 -9.64 -4.00
N HIS A 98 -7.93 -9.57 -5.07
CA HIS A 98 -8.08 -8.36 -5.87
C HIS A 98 -9.23 -7.54 -5.31
N CYS A 99 -8.93 -6.32 -4.89
CA CYS A 99 -9.88 -5.46 -4.17
C CYS A 99 -9.99 -4.09 -4.81
N LEU A 100 -11.07 -3.40 -4.46
CA LEU A 100 -11.22 -1.97 -4.71
C LEU A 100 -11.19 -1.23 -3.38
N LEU A 101 -10.27 -0.27 -3.29
CA LEU A 101 -10.24 0.74 -2.24
C LEU A 101 -10.85 1.99 -2.87
N GLY A 102 -12.16 2.17 -2.72
CA GLY A 102 -12.87 3.15 -3.53
C GLY A 102 -12.72 2.83 -5.02
N ASP A 103 -12.14 3.75 -5.77
CA ASP A 103 -11.89 3.56 -7.21
C ASP A 103 -10.49 2.99 -7.50
N THR A 104 -9.67 2.77 -6.48
CA THR A 104 -8.31 2.30 -6.66
C THR A 104 -8.24 0.77 -6.53
N SER A 105 -7.70 0.11 -7.56
CA SER A 105 -7.47 -1.33 -7.51
C SER A 105 -6.25 -1.63 -6.68
N ILE A 106 -6.36 -2.56 -5.75
CA ILE A 106 -5.23 -3.06 -4.96
C ILE A 106 -5.25 -4.57 -4.93
N VAL A 107 -4.09 -5.17 -4.66
CA VAL A 107 -3.94 -6.61 -4.55
C VAL A 107 -3.32 -6.94 -3.20
N ILE A 108 -3.88 -7.93 -2.53
CA ILE A 108 -3.37 -8.48 -1.28
C ILE A 108 -2.84 -9.88 -1.58
N ARG A 109 -1.64 -10.16 -1.08
CA ARG A 109 -1.06 -11.50 -1.18
C ARG A 109 -0.98 -12.08 0.22
N ALA A 110 -1.68 -13.20 0.45
CA ALA A 110 -1.78 -13.81 1.75
C ALA A 110 -1.67 -15.33 1.66
N ASP A 111 -1.23 -15.95 2.75
CA ASP A 111 -1.24 -17.39 2.88
C ASP A 111 -2.70 -17.87 2.97
N LEU A 112 -3.03 -18.97 2.33
CA LEU A 112 -4.39 -19.54 2.39
C LEU A 112 -4.85 -19.88 3.80
N HIS A 113 -3.89 -20.19 4.67
CA HIS A 113 -4.18 -20.58 6.05
C HIS A 113 -4.01 -19.45 7.06
N GLU A 114 -3.64 -18.25 6.58
CA GLU A 114 -3.41 -17.10 7.44
C GLU A 114 -4.68 -16.56 8.06
N THR A 115 -5.81 -16.77 7.41
CA THR A 115 -7.09 -16.37 7.95
C THR A 115 -7.63 -17.47 8.83
N SER A 116 -7.59 -17.26 10.14
CA SER A 116 -8.33 -18.06 11.10
C SER A 116 -9.84 -17.82 10.96
N HIS A 117 -10.22 -16.98 10.01
CA HIS A 117 -11.58 -16.54 9.75
C HIS A 117 -12.12 -17.18 8.47
N LYS A 118 -13.36 -16.83 8.15
CA LYS A 118 -14.02 -17.31 6.94
C LYS A 118 -13.21 -17.01 5.70
N PRO A 119 -13.20 -17.91 4.71
CA PRO A 119 -12.55 -17.62 3.43
C PRO A 119 -13.11 -16.34 2.81
N VAL A 120 -12.23 -15.52 2.27
CA VAL A 120 -12.61 -14.30 1.58
C VAL A 120 -13.11 -14.67 0.18
N LYS A 121 -14.18 -14.02 -0.27
CA LYS A 121 -14.78 -14.28 -1.58
C LYS A 121 -15.21 -12.98 -2.25
N ALA A 122 -15.43 -13.05 -3.56
CA ALA A 122 -15.90 -11.92 -4.34
C ALA A 122 -17.19 -11.33 -3.75
N GLY A 123 -17.27 -10.03 -3.65
CA GLY A 123 -18.39 -9.31 -3.08
C GLY A 123 -18.25 -8.99 -1.59
N ASP A 124 -17.30 -9.61 -0.91
CA ASP A 124 -17.07 -9.33 0.51
C ASP A 124 -16.52 -7.92 0.70
N VAL A 125 -16.95 -7.29 1.79
CA VAL A 125 -16.38 -6.03 2.25
C VAL A 125 -15.57 -6.36 3.50
N ILE A 126 -14.28 -6.07 3.47
CA ILE A 126 -13.38 -6.43 4.57
C ILE A 126 -12.55 -5.21 4.99
N ARG A 127 -12.10 -5.23 6.25
CA ARG A 127 -11.19 -4.22 6.76
C ARG A 127 -9.79 -4.82 6.83
N ILE A 128 -8.84 -4.06 6.32
CA ILE A 128 -7.44 -4.49 6.23
C ILE A 128 -6.54 -3.38 6.73
N GLY A 129 -5.26 -3.66 6.82
CA GLY A 129 -4.28 -2.66 7.22
C GLY A 129 -2.89 -3.00 6.75
N ALA A 130 -1.99 -2.02 6.82
CA ALA A 130 -0.58 -2.23 6.59
C ALA A 130 0.03 -2.96 7.80
N ASP A 131 0.87 -3.95 7.53
CA ASP A 131 1.60 -4.65 8.58
C ASP A 131 2.69 -3.70 9.12
N GLU A 132 2.61 -3.40 10.41
CA GLU A 132 3.52 -2.44 11.06
C GLU A 132 4.99 -2.89 11.07
N LYS A 133 5.24 -4.15 10.81
CA LYS A 133 6.61 -4.69 10.74
C LYS A 133 7.39 -4.16 9.54
N PHE A 134 6.70 -3.63 8.53
CA PHE A 134 7.30 -3.21 7.28
C PHE A 134 7.11 -1.72 7.08
N PRO A 135 8.09 -1.02 6.46
CA PRO A 135 7.96 0.41 6.23
C PRO A 135 6.93 0.72 5.15
N LEU A 136 6.28 1.86 5.30
CA LEU A 136 5.45 2.42 4.25
C LEU A 136 6.35 3.11 3.22
N HIS A 137 5.88 3.16 1.98
CA HIS A 137 6.62 3.82 0.90
C HIS A 137 5.82 5.01 0.43
N TRP A 138 6.49 6.15 0.29
CA TRP A 138 5.86 7.40 -0.14
C TRP A 138 6.55 7.89 -1.39
N PHE A 139 5.76 8.35 -2.35
CA PHE A 139 6.27 8.88 -3.61
C PHE A 139 5.60 10.22 -3.91
N ASP A 140 6.37 11.11 -4.54
CA ASP A 140 5.84 12.38 -5.02
C ASP A 140 4.88 12.12 -6.17
N GLN A 141 3.70 12.73 -6.12
CA GLN A 141 2.66 12.46 -7.12
C GLN A 141 3.01 13.04 -8.49
N GLU A 142 3.72 14.17 -8.53
CA GLU A 142 4.09 14.80 -9.80
C GLU A 142 5.28 14.11 -10.47
N THR A 143 6.33 13.81 -9.70
CA THR A 143 7.56 13.25 -10.25
C THR A 143 7.61 11.72 -10.21
N GLY A 144 6.82 11.10 -9.33
CA GLY A 144 6.87 9.67 -9.06
C GLY A 144 8.08 9.25 -8.24
N ARG A 145 8.92 10.18 -7.81
CA ARG A 145 10.14 9.85 -7.07
C ARG A 145 9.85 9.54 -5.62
N ARG A 146 10.63 8.62 -5.06
CA ARG A 146 10.53 8.25 -3.65
C ARG A 146 10.85 9.44 -2.74
N ILE A 147 10.03 9.58 -1.71
CA ILE A 147 10.29 10.53 -0.62
C ILE A 147 11.01 9.74 0.48
N GLU A 148 12.26 10.09 0.74
CA GLU A 148 13.08 9.34 1.68
C GLU A 148 12.73 9.68 3.14
N GLN A 149 13.02 8.73 4.04
CA GLN A 149 12.76 8.87 5.46
C GLN A 149 13.47 10.10 6.05
N ALA A 150 14.67 10.40 5.58
CA ALA A 150 15.42 11.57 6.03
C ALA A 150 14.72 12.89 5.68
N ASP A 151 14.02 12.94 4.55
CA ASP A 151 13.28 14.12 4.13
C ASP A 151 12.00 14.30 4.97
N ILE A 152 11.53 13.23 5.57
CA ILE A 152 10.28 13.21 6.33
C ILE A 152 10.51 13.53 7.81
N THR A 153 11.63 13.10 8.35
CA THR A 153 11.95 13.20 9.78
C THR A 153 12.87 14.34 10.15
N ALA A 154 13.18 15.20 9.20
CA ALA A 154 14.09 16.34 9.42
C ALA A 154 13.54 17.32 10.46
#